data_340cd2a5b609779099f99f9221db73d4
#
_entry.id   340cd2a5b609779099f99f9221db73d4
#
_cell.length_a   1.000
_cell.length_b   1.000
_cell.length_c   1.000
_cell.angle_alpha   90.00
_cell.angle_beta   90.00
_cell.angle_gamma   90.00
#
_symmetry.space_group_name_H-M   'P 1'
#
loop_
_entity.id
_entity.type
_entity.pdbx_description
1 polymer ?
#
loop_
_entity_poly.entity_id
_entity_poly.type
_entity_poly.pdbx_seq_one_letter_code
_entity_poly.pdbx_strand_id
1 'polypeptide(L)'
;MILSAVAALVCGKTGEAASALLASGSDAVTLMLTLLGTMTLWSGLMEILAASGDAHRLGKAFRRVLKPLFPGLRDEDAWNAITMNLSANLLGLGNAATPAGIDAAKRLAVLGKTGLNALGMLLVLDNASLQLIPTTVITLRQAAGAADPADIWGMTLLISGAASVMAIILMKMLTAGGNGYERLERRGGDGSRMRHRAAGMDEWV
;
A
#
# COMPACT_ATOMS: atom_id res chain seq x y z
N MET A 1 18.85 -10.04 14.63
CA MET A 1 20.15 -10.64 14.19
C MET A 1 21.24 -10.47 15.24
N ILE A 2 21.62 -9.24 15.67
CA ILE A 2 22.70 -9.05 16.67
C ILE A 2 22.37 -9.77 17.98
N LEU A 3 21.17 -9.63 18.50
CA LEU A 3 20.72 -10.28 19.73
C LEU A 3 20.77 -11.81 19.62
N SER A 4 20.37 -12.37 18.47
CA SER A 4 20.40 -13.81 18.20
C SER A 4 21.83 -14.34 18.11
N ALA A 5 22.76 -13.57 17.51
CA ALA A 5 24.17 -13.93 17.44
C ALA A 5 24.82 -13.92 18.82
N VAL A 6 24.52 -12.91 19.65
CA VAL A 6 25.02 -12.86 21.05
C VAL A 6 24.46 -14.04 21.87
N ALA A 7 23.15 -14.33 21.72
CA ALA A 7 22.54 -15.49 22.41
C ALA A 7 23.19 -16.82 22.00
N ALA A 8 23.47 -17.01 20.70
CA ALA A 8 24.13 -18.22 20.19
C ALA A 8 25.56 -18.38 20.77
N LEU A 9 26.30 -17.28 20.90
CA LEU A 9 27.60 -17.26 21.52
C LEU A 9 27.55 -17.63 23.02
N VAL A 10 26.61 -16.99 23.74
CA VAL A 10 26.44 -17.22 25.19
C VAL A 10 25.96 -18.65 25.49
N CYS A 11 25.07 -19.20 24.64
CA CYS A 11 24.53 -20.57 24.79
C CYS A 11 25.46 -21.66 24.21
N GLY A 12 26.62 -21.32 23.63
CA GLY A 12 27.54 -22.29 23.03
C GLY A 12 27.02 -22.96 21.74
N LYS A 13 25.98 -22.39 21.09
CA LYS A 13 25.31 -22.95 19.91
C LYS A 13 25.77 -22.30 18.60
N THR A 14 27.05 -21.99 18.50
CA THR A 14 27.65 -21.31 17.34
C THR A 14 27.54 -22.13 16.05
N GLY A 15 27.71 -23.47 16.15
CA GLY A 15 27.58 -24.38 15.00
C GLY A 15 26.14 -24.44 14.45
N GLU A 16 25.13 -24.51 15.34
CA GLU A 16 23.71 -24.47 14.95
C GLU A 16 23.36 -23.11 14.32
N ALA A 17 23.89 -22.02 14.87
CA ALA A 17 23.67 -20.69 14.33
C ALA A 17 24.30 -20.51 12.95
N ALA A 18 25.52 -21.05 12.73
CA ALA A 18 26.19 -21.00 11.44
C ALA A 18 25.44 -21.82 10.37
N SER A 19 24.99 -23.03 10.69
CA SER A 19 24.19 -23.85 9.77
C SER A 19 22.84 -23.23 9.47
N ALA A 20 22.15 -22.64 10.46
CA ALA A 20 20.91 -21.92 10.24
C ALA A 20 21.10 -20.67 9.36
N LEU A 21 22.23 -19.97 9.48
CA LEU A 21 22.56 -18.82 8.65
C LEU A 21 22.76 -19.22 7.18
N LEU A 22 23.47 -20.32 6.94
CA LEU A 22 23.67 -20.85 5.59
C LEU A 22 22.34 -21.35 4.97
N ALA A 23 21.53 -22.06 5.75
CA ALA A 23 20.20 -22.51 5.31
C ALA A 23 19.29 -21.34 4.97
N SER A 24 19.30 -20.27 5.80
CA SER A 24 18.47 -19.08 5.56
C SER A 24 18.77 -18.39 4.24
N GLY A 25 20.00 -18.45 3.74
CA GLY A 25 20.39 -17.95 2.42
C GLY A 25 19.68 -18.70 1.29
N SER A 26 19.68 -20.02 1.34
CA SER A 26 18.97 -20.87 0.38
C SER A 26 17.45 -20.69 0.45
N ASP A 27 16.90 -20.62 1.66
CA ASP A 27 15.48 -20.40 1.88
C ASP A 27 15.02 -19.03 1.36
N ALA A 28 15.85 -18.00 1.55
CA ALA A 28 15.58 -16.66 1.01
C ALA A 28 15.52 -16.66 -0.53
N VAL A 29 16.44 -17.35 -1.21
CA VAL A 29 16.42 -17.46 -2.69
C VAL A 29 15.19 -18.21 -3.17
N THR A 30 14.84 -19.32 -2.52
CA THR A 30 13.64 -20.10 -2.83
C THR A 30 12.37 -19.25 -2.66
N LEU A 31 12.28 -18.50 -1.56
CA LEU A 31 11.17 -17.59 -1.30
C LEU A 31 11.10 -16.48 -2.35
N MET A 32 12.24 -15.88 -2.73
CA MET A 32 12.30 -14.86 -3.78
C MET A 32 11.78 -15.38 -5.12
N LEU A 33 12.18 -16.58 -5.52
CA LEU A 33 11.71 -17.21 -6.77
C LEU A 33 10.20 -17.51 -6.72
N THR A 34 9.71 -18.00 -5.59
CA THR A 34 8.27 -18.24 -5.38
C THR A 34 7.46 -16.96 -5.47
N LEU A 35 7.91 -15.90 -4.78
CA LEU A 35 7.27 -14.58 -4.84
C LEU A 35 7.34 -13.99 -6.23
N LEU A 36 8.48 -14.09 -6.92
CA LEU A 36 8.63 -13.61 -8.30
C LEU A 36 7.62 -14.27 -9.24
N GLY A 37 7.50 -15.60 -9.18
CA GLY A 37 6.54 -16.34 -9.99
C GLY A 37 5.10 -15.90 -9.73
N THR A 38 4.71 -15.80 -8.48
CA THR A 38 3.35 -15.38 -8.10
C THR A 38 3.07 -13.94 -8.49
N MET A 39 4.02 -13.03 -8.26
CA MET A 39 3.86 -11.62 -8.63
C MET A 39 3.78 -11.45 -10.16
N THR A 40 4.54 -12.22 -10.92
CA THR A 40 4.49 -12.21 -12.39
C THR A 40 3.13 -12.69 -12.89
N LEU A 41 2.60 -13.77 -12.31
CA LEU A 41 1.27 -14.28 -12.64
C LEU A 41 0.18 -13.22 -12.39
N TRP A 42 0.18 -12.63 -11.20
CA TRP A 42 -0.80 -11.60 -10.83
C TRP A 42 -0.64 -10.34 -11.67
N SER A 43 0.59 -9.92 -11.95
CA SER A 43 0.84 -8.75 -12.82
C SER A 43 0.32 -9.00 -14.24
N GLY A 44 0.53 -10.20 -14.78
CA GLY A 44 -0.02 -10.58 -16.09
C GLY A 44 -1.55 -10.59 -16.11
N LEU A 45 -2.18 -11.15 -15.06
CA LEU A 45 -3.64 -11.15 -14.93
C LEU A 45 -4.19 -9.72 -14.88
N MET A 46 -3.52 -8.82 -14.18
CA MET A 46 -3.92 -7.42 -14.09
C MET A 46 -3.72 -6.65 -15.37
N GLU A 47 -2.68 -6.96 -16.13
CA GLU A 47 -2.48 -6.37 -17.46
C GLU A 47 -3.62 -6.77 -18.39
N ILE A 48 -4.07 -8.03 -18.34
CA ILE A 48 -5.24 -8.49 -19.07
C ILE A 48 -6.50 -7.72 -18.63
N LEU A 49 -6.70 -7.54 -17.33
CA LEU A 49 -7.84 -6.80 -16.78
C LEU A 49 -7.80 -5.31 -17.18
N ALA A 50 -6.61 -4.71 -17.22
CA ALA A 50 -6.42 -3.34 -17.68
C ALA A 50 -6.70 -3.22 -19.19
N ALA A 51 -6.16 -4.13 -20.00
CA ALA A 51 -6.35 -4.16 -21.45
C ALA A 51 -7.79 -4.45 -21.87
N SER A 52 -8.56 -5.24 -21.10
CA SER A 52 -9.99 -5.49 -21.33
C SER A 52 -10.89 -4.27 -21.08
N GLY A 53 -10.36 -3.24 -20.41
CA GLY A 53 -11.13 -2.07 -19.95
C GLY A 53 -11.98 -2.33 -18.70
N ASP A 54 -11.96 -3.52 -18.13
CA ASP A 54 -12.74 -3.85 -16.94
C ASP A 54 -12.16 -3.17 -15.69
N ALA A 55 -10.85 -2.92 -15.65
CA ALA A 55 -10.23 -2.08 -14.62
C ALA A 55 -10.84 -0.67 -14.59
N HIS A 56 -11.12 -0.08 -15.76
CA HIS A 56 -11.77 1.23 -15.86
C HIS A 56 -13.25 1.20 -15.41
N ARG A 57 -13.98 0.12 -15.73
CA ARG A 57 -15.36 -0.09 -15.27
C ARG A 57 -15.40 -0.27 -13.75
N LEU A 58 -14.47 -1.05 -13.21
CA LEU A 58 -14.29 -1.23 -11.77
C LEU A 58 -13.97 0.10 -11.09
N GLY A 59 -13.03 0.87 -11.65
CA GLY A 59 -12.69 2.21 -11.18
C GLY A 59 -13.89 3.16 -11.14
N LYS A 60 -14.76 3.14 -12.16
CA LYS A 60 -16.00 3.94 -12.17
C LYS A 60 -16.99 3.51 -11.08
N ALA A 61 -17.13 2.21 -10.83
CA ALA A 61 -17.96 1.70 -9.75
C ALA A 61 -17.42 2.14 -8.38
N PHE A 62 -16.11 2.02 -8.19
CA PHE A 62 -15.42 2.48 -6.97
C PHE A 62 -15.54 3.98 -6.77
N ARG A 63 -15.41 4.78 -7.82
CA ARG A 63 -15.55 6.23 -7.73
C ARG A 63 -16.87 6.66 -7.06
N ARG A 64 -17.97 5.93 -7.32
CA ARG A 64 -19.25 6.23 -6.67
C ARG A 64 -19.20 6.02 -5.15
N VAL A 65 -18.52 4.96 -4.71
CA VAL A 65 -18.35 4.63 -3.30
C VAL A 65 -17.33 5.54 -2.62
N LEU A 66 -16.27 5.90 -3.35
CA LEU A 66 -15.18 6.73 -2.82
C LEU A 66 -15.49 8.23 -2.81
N LYS A 67 -16.43 8.70 -3.64
CA LYS A 67 -16.78 10.12 -3.76
C LYS A 67 -17.02 10.82 -2.42
N PRO A 68 -17.73 10.25 -1.44
CA PRO A 68 -17.93 10.87 -0.13
C PRO A 68 -16.65 10.93 0.74
N LEU A 69 -15.58 10.22 0.36
CA LEU A 69 -14.29 10.26 1.05
C LEU A 69 -13.38 11.38 0.54
N PHE A 70 -13.62 11.88 -0.68
CA PHE A 70 -12.85 12.92 -1.35
C PHE A 70 -13.69 14.16 -1.67
N PRO A 71 -14.23 14.88 -0.66
CA PRO A 71 -15.11 16.01 -0.87
C PRO A 71 -14.38 17.15 -1.58
N GLY A 72 -15.04 17.71 -2.59
CA GLY A 72 -14.52 18.86 -3.35
C GLY A 72 -13.47 18.54 -4.41
N LEU A 73 -13.03 17.30 -4.54
CA LEU A 73 -12.12 16.89 -5.61
C LEU A 73 -12.86 16.85 -6.95
N ARG A 74 -12.41 17.67 -7.91
CA ARG A 74 -13.03 17.81 -9.24
C ARG A 74 -12.10 17.41 -10.38
N ASP A 75 -10.80 17.29 -10.10
CA ASP A 75 -9.79 16.93 -11.09
C ASP A 75 -9.97 15.48 -11.53
N GLU A 76 -10.24 15.27 -12.82
CA GLU A 76 -10.52 13.95 -13.39
C GLU A 76 -9.27 13.07 -13.46
N ASP A 77 -8.11 13.68 -13.70
CA ASP A 77 -6.85 12.92 -13.78
C ASP A 77 -6.43 12.43 -12.40
N ALA A 78 -6.58 13.28 -11.36
CA ALA A 78 -6.38 12.88 -9.99
C ALA A 78 -7.35 11.75 -9.59
N TRP A 79 -8.63 11.83 -10.01
CA TRP A 79 -9.59 10.76 -9.78
C TRP A 79 -9.20 9.46 -10.46
N ASN A 80 -8.73 9.50 -11.69
CA ASN A 80 -8.28 8.30 -12.42
C ASN A 80 -7.10 7.65 -11.70
N ALA A 81 -6.12 8.44 -11.27
CA ALA A 81 -4.96 7.92 -10.53
C ALA A 81 -5.36 7.32 -9.16
N ILE A 82 -6.25 7.99 -8.39
CA ILE A 82 -6.78 7.49 -7.12
C ILE A 82 -7.53 6.16 -7.32
N THR A 83 -8.44 6.10 -8.29
CA THR A 83 -9.24 4.90 -8.52
C THR A 83 -8.37 3.74 -8.99
N MET A 84 -7.35 3.99 -9.82
CA MET A 84 -6.38 2.98 -10.25
C MET A 84 -5.59 2.44 -9.07
N ASN A 85 -5.03 3.33 -8.23
CA ASN A 85 -4.29 2.94 -7.03
C ASN A 85 -5.15 2.11 -6.07
N LEU A 86 -6.32 2.61 -5.69
CA LEU A 86 -7.19 1.91 -4.73
C LEU A 86 -7.76 0.61 -5.30
N SER A 87 -8.03 0.53 -6.60
CA SER A 87 -8.45 -0.73 -7.25
C SER A 87 -7.34 -1.77 -7.22
N ALA A 88 -6.11 -1.37 -7.51
CA ALA A 88 -4.96 -2.27 -7.44
C ALA A 88 -4.71 -2.76 -6.01
N ASN A 89 -4.77 -1.86 -5.01
CA ASN A 89 -4.64 -2.23 -3.60
C ASN A 89 -5.75 -3.19 -3.15
N LEU A 90 -6.98 -2.92 -3.53
CA LEU A 90 -8.12 -3.78 -3.19
C LEU A 90 -7.99 -5.20 -3.76
N LEU A 91 -7.39 -5.32 -4.95
CA LEU A 91 -7.08 -6.60 -5.58
C LEU A 91 -5.81 -7.27 -5.03
N GLY A 92 -5.15 -6.65 -4.05
CA GLY A 92 -3.94 -7.19 -3.42
C GLY A 92 -2.66 -7.01 -4.24
N LEU A 93 -2.63 -6.05 -5.15
CA LEU A 93 -1.56 -5.82 -6.12
C LEU A 93 -0.71 -4.60 -5.74
N GLY A 94 -0.13 -4.62 -4.55
CA GLY A 94 0.64 -3.51 -4.01
C GLY A 94 1.68 -2.93 -4.97
N ASN A 95 2.38 -3.78 -5.74
CA ASN A 95 3.38 -3.32 -6.71
C ASN A 95 2.77 -2.52 -7.86
N ALA A 96 1.58 -2.91 -8.37
CA ALA A 96 0.88 -2.19 -9.42
C ALA A 96 0.19 -0.91 -8.87
N ALA A 97 -0.16 -0.90 -7.59
CA ALA A 97 -0.74 0.26 -6.93
C ALA A 97 0.26 1.41 -6.76
N THR A 98 1.54 1.09 -6.51
CA THR A 98 2.57 2.09 -6.17
C THR A 98 2.74 3.18 -7.23
N PRO A 99 2.92 2.90 -8.54
CA PRO A 99 3.03 3.94 -9.55
C PRO A 99 1.80 4.85 -9.61
N ALA A 100 0.59 4.26 -9.57
CA ALA A 100 -0.66 5.00 -9.57
C ALA A 100 -0.82 5.88 -8.31
N GLY A 101 -0.39 5.39 -7.14
CA GLY A 101 -0.37 6.14 -5.90
C GLY A 101 0.58 7.34 -5.95
N ILE A 102 1.75 7.19 -6.54
CA ILE A 102 2.71 8.28 -6.74
C ILE A 102 2.13 9.33 -7.70
N ASP A 103 1.52 8.92 -8.81
CA ASP A 103 0.88 9.85 -9.75
C ASP A 103 -0.29 10.59 -9.08
N ALA A 104 -1.15 9.89 -8.35
CA ALA A 104 -2.22 10.50 -7.57
C ALA A 104 -1.67 11.54 -6.57
N ALA A 105 -0.61 11.19 -5.83
CA ALA A 105 0.01 12.08 -4.86
C ALA A 105 0.56 13.35 -5.51
N LYS A 106 1.27 13.23 -6.64
CA LYS A 106 1.79 14.38 -7.42
C LYS A 106 0.67 15.31 -7.87
N ARG A 107 -0.41 14.76 -8.42
CA ARG A 107 -1.58 15.54 -8.89
C ARG A 107 -2.30 16.23 -7.74
N LEU A 108 -2.51 15.53 -6.64
CA LEU A 108 -3.17 16.07 -5.45
C LEU A 108 -2.36 17.17 -4.78
N ALA A 109 -1.03 17.07 -4.75
CA ALA A 109 -0.17 18.05 -4.11
C ALA A 109 -0.30 19.47 -4.69
N VAL A 110 -0.65 19.60 -5.98
CA VAL A 110 -0.80 20.89 -6.65
C VAL A 110 -2.21 21.50 -6.53
N LEU A 111 -3.19 20.75 -6.03
CA LEU A 111 -4.59 21.19 -5.91
C LEU A 111 -4.90 21.96 -4.60
N GLY A 112 -3.87 22.43 -3.92
CA GLY A 112 -4.01 23.22 -2.69
C GLY A 112 -4.67 22.45 -1.54
N LYS A 113 -5.47 23.13 -0.71
CA LYS A 113 -6.07 22.56 0.50
C LYS A 113 -6.97 21.34 0.23
N THR A 114 -7.75 21.38 -0.84
CA THR A 114 -8.60 20.23 -1.25
C THR A 114 -7.75 19.03 -1.64
N GLY A 115 -6.68 19.27 -2.39
CA GLY A 115 -5.75 18.21 -2.78
C GLY A 115 -5.01 17.61 -1.59
N LEU A 116 -4.55 18.42 -0.64
CA LEU A 116 -3.87 17.94 0.57
C LEU A 116 -4.81 17.08 1.45
N ASN A 117 -6.07 17.47 1.59
CA ASN A 117 -7.06 16.65 2.31
C ASN A 117 -7.30 15.32 1.59
N ALA A 118 -7.40 15.35 0.27
CA ALA A 118 -7.56 14.15 -0.55
C ALA A 118 -6.32 13.24 -0.48
N LEU A 119 -5.12 13.82 -0.51
CA LEU A 119 -3.86 13.09 -0.33
C LEU A 119 -3.80 12.39 1.04
N GLY A 120 -4.18 13.09 2.12
CA GLY A 120 -4.25 12.50 3.44
C GLY A 120 -5.23 11.33 3.51
N MET A 121 -6.41 11.45 2.88
CA MET A 121 -7.38 10.36 2.81
C MET A 121 -6.84 9.18 1.99
N LEU A 122 -6.16 9.44 0.86
CA LEU A 122 -5.53 8.41 0.05
C LEU A 122 -4.48 7.64 0.84
N LEU A 123 -3.59 8.34 1.54
CA LEU A 123 -2.55 7.72 2.38
C LEU A 123 -3.17 6.86 3.50
N VAL A 124 -4.26 7.31 4.10
CA VAL A 124 -4.97 6.54 5.12
C VAL A 124 -5.57 5.26 4.54
N LEU A 125 -6.18 5.33 3.37
CA LEU A 125 -6.76 4.15 2.69
C LEU A 125 -5.69 3.16 2.25
N ASP A 126 -4.56 3.65 1.73
CA ASP A 126 -3.43 2.80 1.33
C ASP A 126 -2.79 2.10 2.53
N ASN A 127 -2.63 2.80 3.66
CA ASN A 127 -2.09 2.19 4.89
C ASN A 127 -3.07 1.25 5.59
N ALA A 128 -4.38 1.48 5.47
CA ALA A 128 -5.38 0.58 6.00
C ALA A 128 -5.46 -0.75 5.23
N SER A 129 -4.88 -0.78 4.02
CA SER A 129 -4.65 -1.99 3.20
C SER A 129 -5.86 -2.90 3.10
N LEU A 130 -7.04 -2.35 2.75
CA LEU A 130 -8.21 -3.18 2.45
C LEU A 130 -7.93 -4.02 1.20
N GLN A 131 -7.71 -5.30 1.39
CA GLN A 131 -7.46 -6.26 0.31
C GLN A 131 -8.59 -7.27 0.24
N LEU A 132 -9.21 -7.41 -0.93
CA LEU A 132 -10.18 -8.47 -1.18
C LEU A 132 -9.50 -9.84 -1.25
N ILE A 133 -8.31 -9.87 -1.83
CA ILE A 133 -7.52 -11.10 -1.94
C ILE A 133 -6.12 -10.80 -1.40
N PRO A 134 -5.76 -11.30 -0.20
CA PRO A 134 -4.44 -11.10 0.39
C PRO A 134 -3.41 -12.03 -0.27
N THR A 135 -3.14 -11.81 -1.57
CA THR A 135 -2.33 -12.68 -2.42
C THR A 135 -0.95 -12.96 -1.86
N THR A 136 -0.27 -11.93 -1.36
CA THR A 136 1.06 -12.06 -0.76
C THR A 136 1.05 -12.98 0.45
N VAL A 137 0.08 -12.84 1.35
CA VAL A 137 0.01 -13.66 2.57
C VAL A 137 -0.35 -15.10 2.23
N ILE A 138 -1.29 -15.32 1.30
CA ILE A 138 -1.65 -16.66 0.82
C ILE A 138 -0.42 -17.34 0.21
N THR A 139 0.35 -16.64 -0.63
CA THR A 139 1.56 -17.18 -1.24
C THR A 139 2.63 -17.55 -0.19
N LEU A 140 2.86 -16.69 0.80
CA LEU A 140 3.81 -16.95 1.88
C LEU A 140 3.38 -18.17 2.71
N ARG A 141 2.10 -18.29 3.02
CA ARG A 141 1.56 -19.45 3.74
C ARG A 141 1.71 -20.76 2.93
N GLN A 142 1.45 -20.67 1.62
CA GLN A 142 1.65 -21.81 0.72
C GLN A 142 3.13 -22.21 0.67
N ALA A 143 4.04 -21.26 0.54
CA ALA A 143 5.49 -21.51 0.55
C ALA A 143 5.96 -22.10 1.90
N ALA A 144 5.31 -21.73 3.01
CA ALA A 144 5.55 -22.29 4.34
C ALA A 144 4.89 -23.65 4.58
N GLY A 145 4.22 -24.25 3.59
CA GLY A 145 3.60 -25.58 3.68
C GLY A 145 2.27 -25.63 4.43
N ALA A 146 1.52 -24.52 4.50
CA ALA A 146 0.20 -24.51 5.11
C ALA A 146 -0.76 -25.45 4.36
N ALA A 147 -1.54 -26.26 5.08
CA ALA A 147 -2.50 -27.20 4.49
C ALA A 147 -3.63 -26.49 3.73
N ASP A 148 -4.10 -25.37 4.25
CA ASP A 148 -5.03 -24.47 3.58
C ASP A 148 -4.49 -23.02 3.67
N PRO A 149 -3.77 -22.54 2.64
CA PRO A 149 -3.21 -21.19 2.65
C PRO A 149 -4.25 -20.08 2.67
N ALA A 150 -5.47 -20.34 2.21
CA ALA A 150 -6.54 -19.36 2.06
C ALA A 150 -7.50 -19.27 3.27
N ASP A 151 -7.36 -20.10 4.30
CA ASP A 151 -8.23 -20.17 5.48
C ASP A 151 -8.33 -18.82 6.24
N ILE A 152 -7.28 -17.98 6.15
CA ILE A 152 -7.24 -16.66 6.78
C ILE A 152 -8.04 -15.59 6.02
N TRP A 153 -8.51 -15.89 4.82
CA TRP A 153 -9.12 -14.90 3.92
C TRP A 153 -10.26 -14.10 4.58
N GLY A 154 -11.21 -14.80 5.18
CA GLY A 154 -12.36 -14.17 5.83
C GLY A 154 -11.97 -13.28 7.02
N MET A 155 -11.05 -13.75 7.86
CA MET A 155 -10.55 -12.98 9.01
C MET A 155 -9.73 -11.77 8.56
N THR A 156 -8.90 -11.92 7.55
CA THR A 156 -8.12 -10.81 6.98
C THR A 156 -9.04 -9.73 6.42
N LEU A 157 -10.10 -10.12 5.71
CA LEU A 157 -11.07 -9.18 5.15
C LEU A 157 -11.85 -8.43 6.27
N LEU A 158 -12.26 -9.12 7.32
CA LEU A 158 -12.93 -8.50 8.46
C LEU A 158 -12.04 -7.51 9.20
N ILE A 159 -10.81 -7.91 9.51
CA ILE A 159 -9.87 -7.08 10.27
C ILE A 159 -9.42 -5.86 9.43
N SER A 160 -9.07 -6.05 8.16
CA SER A 160 -8.67 -4.95 7.28
C SER A 160 -9.84 -4.01 6.98
N GLY A 161 -11.05 -4.55 6.85
CA GLY A 161 -12.28 -3.76 6.72
C GLY A 161 -12.56 -2.90 7.95
N ALA A 162 -12.49 -3.49 9.14
CA ALA A 162 -12.66 -2.76 10.40
C ALA A 162 -11.57 -1.68 10.58
N ALA A 163 -10.32 -2.00 10.28
CA ALA A 163 -9.21 -1.05 10.33
C ALA A 163 -9.42 0.11 9.34
N SER A 164 -9.89 -0.18 8.12
CA SER A 164 -10.18 0.85 7.12
C SER A 164 -11.31 1.78 7.56
N VAL A 165 -12.38 1.25 8.12
CA VAL A 165 -13.51 2.05 8.64
C VAL A 165 -13.03 2.94 9.79
N MET A 166 -12.26 2.40 10.73
CA MET A 166 -11.70 3.18 11.84
C MET A 166 -10.79 4.30 11.34
N ALA A 167 -9.91 4.00 10.38
CA ALA A 167 -8.98 4.95 9.80
C ALA A 167 -9.71 6.09 9.06
N ILE A 168 -10.79 5.77 8.30
CA ILE A 168 -11.64 6.75 7.64
C ILE A 168 -12.34 7.67 8.67
N ILE A 169 -12.90 7.10 9.74
CA ILE A 169 -13.56 7.87 10.79
C ILE A 169 -12.55 8.83 11.43
N LEU A 170 -11.38 8.33 11.80
CA LEU A 170 -10.33 9.13 12.41
C LEU A 170 -9.88 10.28 11.49
N MET A 171 -9.64 9.97 10.20
CA MET A 171 -9.27 11.00 9.21
C MET A 171 -10.37 12.06 9.05
N LYS A 172 -11.63 11.65 8.97
CA LYS A 172 -12.75 12.61 8.91
C LYS A 172 -12.85 13.48 10.16
N MET A 173 -12.64 12.94 11.35
CA MET A 173 -12.62 13.71 12.59
C MET A 173 -11.48 14.74 12.60
N LEU A 174 -10.29 14.34 12.14
CA LEU A 174 -9.13 15.24 12.04
C LEU A 174 -9.35 16.38 11.02
N THR A 175 -9.99 16.07 9.89
CA THR A 175 -10.27 17.07 8.84
C THR A 175 -11.46 17.95 9.17
N ALA A 176 -12.48 17.45 9.86
CA ALA A 176 -13.65 18.25 10.30
C ALA A 176 -13.28 19.32 11.33
N GLY A 177 -12.23 19.09 12.14
CA GLY A 177 -11.73 20.06 13.11
C GLY A 177 -11.01 21.27 12.52
N GLY A 178 -10.95 21.43 11.20
CA GLY A 178 -10.45 22.62 10.49
C GLY A 178 -8.94 22.92 10.63
N ASN A 179 -8.25 22.31 11.58
CA ASN A 179 -6.88 22.65 11.98
C ASN A 179 -5.88 21.48 11.89
N GLY A 180 -6.30 20.31 11.42
CA GLY A 180 -5.43 19.13 11.42
C GLY A 180 -4.18 19.32 10.56
N TYR A 181 -4.36 19.83 9.34
CA TYR A 181 -3.25 20.08 8.41
C TYR A 181 -2.42 21.31 8.79
N GLU A 182 -3.03 22.39 9.26
CA GLU A 182 -2.28 23.55 9.75
C GLU A 182 -1.37 23.21 10.95
N ARG A 183 -1.79 22.27 11.79
CA ARG A 183 -0.93 21.77 12.89
C ARG A 183 0.23 20.92 12.40
N LEU A 184 0.02 20.12 11.35
CA LEU A 184 1.10 19.32 10.73
C LEU A 184 2.07 20.22 9.95
N GLU A 185 1.57 21.21 9.25
CA GLU A 185 2.37 22.20 8.52
C GLU A 185 3.22 23.06 9.48
N ARG A 186 2.67 23.49 10.61
CA ARG A 186 3.40 24.19 11.66
C ARG A 186 4.44 23.31 12.38
N ARG A 187 4.20 22.01 12.47
CA ARG A 187 5.16 21.05 13.05
C ARG A 187 6.22 20.57 12.08
N GLY A 188 5.92 20.54 10.77
CA GLY A 188 6.82 20.06 9.72
C GLY A 188 7.75 21.12 9.13
N GLY A 189 7.66 22.37 9.52
CA GLY A 189 8.49 23.49 9.04
C GLY A 189 8.31 23.77 7.56
N ASP A 190 7.83 24.96 7.26
CA ASP A 190 7.90 25.69 5.99
C ASP A 190 7.54 24.90 4.70
N GLY A 191 6.28 25.01 4.30
CA GLY A 191 5.75 24.46 3.04
C GLY A 191 6.45 24.98 1.76
N SER A 192 7.34 25.99 1.87
CA SER A 192 8.22 26.43 0.80
C SER A 192 9.24 25.36 0.41
N ARG A 193 9.73 24.56 1.36
CA ARG A 193 10.68 23.47 1.13
C ARG A 193 10.05 22.28 0.39
N MET A 194 8.76 22.02 0.57
CA MET A 194 8.08 20.96 -0.16
C MET A 194 7.78 21.35 -1.61
N ARG A 195 7.46 22.61 -1.89
CA ARG A 195 7.28 23.10 -3.28
C ARG A 195 8.57 23.05 -4.06
N HIS A 196 9.71 23.41 -3.46
CA HIS A 196 11.02 23.30 -4.11
C HIS A 196 11.47 21.85 -4.33
N ARG A 197 11.10 20.92 -3.44
CA ARG A 197 11.40 19.47 -3.65
C ARG A 197 10.51 18.84 -4.71
N ALA A 198 9.26 19.24 -4.83
CA ALA A 198 8.37 18.74 -5.88
C ALA A 198 8.83 19.24 -7.27
N ALA A 199 9.25 20.51 -7.36
CA ALA A 199 9.80 21.07 -8.60
C ALA A 199 11.18 20.48 -9.02
N GLY A 200 11.96 19.95 -8.08
CA GLY A 200 13.26 19.30 -8.36
C GLY A 200 13.15 17.79 -8.67
N MET A 201 11.97 17.20 -8.61
CA MET A 201 11.78 15.79 -8.96
C MET A 201 11.59 15.55 -10.45
N ASP A 202 11.42 16.61 -11.25
CA ASP A 202 11.29 16.50 -12.71
C ASP A 202 12.66 16.38 -13.42
N GLU A 203 13.78 16.48 -12.70
CA GLU A 203 15.15 16.32 -13.24
C GLU A 203 15.68 14.87 -13.23
N TRP A 204 14.90 13.89 -12.74
CA TRP A 204 15.34 12.49 -12.60
C TRP A 204 14.46 11.47 -13.36
N VAL A 205 13.76 11.92 -14.42
CA VAL A 205 13.01 11.02 -15.34
C VAL A 205 13.56 11.14 -16.75
#